data_abd974869fa99375a4bd5d97b0f5da8a
#
_entry.id   abd974869fa99375a4bd5d97b0f5da8a
#
_cell.length_a   1.000
_cell.length_b   1.000
_cell.length_c   1.000
_cell.angle_alpha   90.00
_cell.angle_beta   90.00
_cell.angle_gamma   90.00
#
_symmetry.space_group_name_H-M   'P 1'
#
loop_
_entity.id
_entity.type
_entity.pdbx_description
1 polymer ?
#
loop_
_entity_poly.entity_id
_entity_poly.type
_entity_poly.pdbx_seq_one_letter_code
_entity_poly.pdbx_strand_id
1 'polypeptide(L)'
;HTDHSFVEKVLECYTKARNTEDLAELCDASSIVTFRRTFLRLFNCPVAQWLRQKRAEQVLKLLRTTHLPLQEIAEQCGFANQSYLSDFCKRNLGDTPVNIRRNKIEMKQ
;
A
#
# COMPACT_ATOMS: atom_id res chain seq x y z
N HIS A 1 4.30 -12.14 -22.79
CA HIS A 1 5.49 -11.41 -22.40
C HIS A 1 5.22 -9.94 -22.14
N THR A 2 4.33 -9.33 -22.88
CA THR A 2 3.90 -7.97 -22.58
C THR A 2 3.23 -7.92 -21.22
N ASP A 3 2.42 -8.93 -20.91
CA ASP A 3 1.75 -9.04 -19.63
C ASP A 3 2.76 -9.23 -18.50
N HIS A 4 3.79 -10.03 -18.73
CA HIS A 4 4.84 -10.25 -17.76
C HIS A 4 5.59 -8.95 -17.45
N SER A 5 5.89 -8.20 -18.49
CA SER A 5 6.55 -6.90 -18.37
C SER A 5 5.73 -5.91 -17.56
N PHE A 6 4.41 -5.91 -17.79
CA PHE A 6 3.49 -5.05 -17.06
C PHE A 6 3.53 -5.38 -15.56
N VAL A 7 3.40 -6.67 -15.24
CA VAL A 7 3.40 -7.12 -13.85
C VAL A 7 4.72 -6.75 -13.16
N GLU A 8 5.83 -7.00 -13.83
CA GLU A 8 7.14 -6.67 -13.25
C GLU A 8 7.27 -5.20 -12.96
N LYS A 9 6.81 -4.35 -13.88
CA LYS A 9 6.90 -2.91 -13.72
C LYS A 9 6.08 -2.43 -12.53
N VAL A 10 4.87 -2.97 -12.39
CA VAL A 10 4.02 -2.65 -11.26
C VAL A 10 4.70 -3.03 -9.95
N LEU A 11 5.26 -4.24 -9.89
CA LEU A 11 5.90 -4.72 -8.67
C LEU A 11 7.16 -3.92 -8.32
N GLU A 12 7.82 -3.35 -9.32
CA GLU A 12 9.00 -2.52 -9.07
C GLU A 12 8.63 -1.11 -8.59
N CYS A 13 7.47 -0.61 -9.01
CA CYS A 13 7.13 0.80 -8.82
C CYS A 13 6.08 1.08 -7.76
N TYR A 14 5.32 0.09 -7.34
CA TYR A 14 4.15 0.37 -6.51
C TYR A 14 4.50 1.00 -5.16
N THR A 15 5.67 0.73 -4.62
CA THR A 15 6.05 1.30 -3.32
C THR A 15 6.24 2.80 -3.38
N LYS A 16 6.48 3.34 -4.58
CA LYS A 16 6.67 4.76 -4.78
C LYS A 16 5.39 5.48 -5.17
N ALA A 17 4.32 4.72 -5.45
CA ALA A 17 3.06 5.29 -5.92
C ALA A 17 2.13 5.58 -4.75
N ARG A 18 1.51 6.75 -4.77
CA ARG A 18 0.52 7.13 -3.76
C ARG A 18 -0.89 6.77 -4.18
N ASN A 19 -1.13 6.69 -5.48
CA ASN A 19 -2.46 6.45 -6.02
C ASN A 19 -2.33 5.82 -7.40
N THR A 20 -3.48 5.57 -8.01
CA THR A 20 -3.53 4.93 -9.33
C THR A 20 -2.80 5.75 -10.39
N GLU A 21 -3.00 7.05 -10.38
CA GLU A 21 -2.37 7.94 -11.36
C GLU A 21 -0.85 7.90 -11.27
N ASP A 22 -0.34 7.93 -10.04
CA ASP A 22 1.10 7.84 -9.81
C ASP A 22 1.65 6.53 -10.37
N LEU A 23 0.97 5.43 -10.07
CA LEU A 23 1.45 4.12 -10.51
C LEU A 23 1.44 4.02 -12.03
N ALA A 24 0.38 4.50 -12.66
CA ALA A 24 0.30 4.49 -14.12
C ALA A 24 1.46 5.27 -14.73
N GLU A 25 1.76 6.42 -14.16
CA GLU A 25 2.85 7.26 -14.63
C GLU A 25 4.21 6.58 -14.46
N LEU A 26 4.43 5.99 -13.30
CA LEU A 26 5.68 5.27 -13.03
C LEU A 26 5.85 4.07 -13.95
N CYS A 27 4.75 3.50 -14.41
CA CYS A 27 4.77 2.37 -15.34
C CYS A 27 4.77 2.81 -16.81
N ASP A 28 4.89 4.12 -17.06
CA ASP A 28 4.91 4.67 -18.40
C ASP A 28 3.66 4.34 -19.20
N ALA A 29 2.52 4.30 -18.53
CA ALA A 29 1.26 4.01 -19.20
C ALA A 29 0.84 5.17 -20.08
N SER A 30 0.39 4.88 -21.31
CA SER A 30 -0.06 5.91 -22.23
C SER A 30 -1.46 6.40 -21.91
N SER A 31 -2.23 5.61 -21.17
CA SER A 31 -3.62 5.93 -20.85
C SER A 31 -3.98 5.30 -19.50
N ILE A 32 -4.60 6.11 -18.63
CA ILE A 32 -5.05 5.61 -17.33
C ILE A 32 -6.16 4.56 -17.49
N VAL A 33 -7.02 4.75 -18.49
CA VAL A 33 -8.11 3.82 -18.74
C VAL A 33 -7.56 2.45 -19.14
N THR A 34 -6.63 2.43 -20.06
CA THR A 34 -6.00 1.19 -20.51
C THR A 34 -5.22 0.54 -19.37
N PHE A 35 -4.53 1.37 -18.58
CA PHE A 35 -3.76 0.86 -17.43
C PHE A 35 -4.68 0.15 -16.44
N ARG A 36 -5.79 0.77 -16.08
CA ARG A 36 -6.74 0.18 -15.14
C ARG A 36 -7.32 -1.12 -15.65
N ARG A 37 -7.64 -1.15 -16.94
CA ARG A 37 -8.21 -2.35 -17.55
C ARG A 37 -7.22 -3.51 -17.54
N THR A 38 -5.99 -3.24 -17.95
CA THR A 38 -4.94 -4.26 -17.97
C THR A 38 -4.64 -4.75 -16.56
N PHE A 39 -4.58 -3.81 -15.61
CA PHE A 39 -4.31 -4.17 -14.22
C PHE A 39 -5.39 -5.09 -13.68
N LEU A 40 -6.66 -4.72 -13.89
CA LEU A 40 -7.76 -5.54 -13.41
C LEU A 40 -7.72 -6.96 -14.00
N ARG A 41 -7.39 -7.07 -15.26
CA ARG A 41 -7.29 -8.36 -15.93
C ARG A 41 -6.17 -9.22 -15.32
N LEU A 42 -5.02 -8.63 -15.05
CA LEU A 42 -3.86 -9.39 -14.61
C LEU A 42 -3.83 -9.62 -13.11
N PHE A 43 -4.34 -8.70 -12.32
CA PHE A 43 -4.29 -8.79 -10.86
C PHE A 43 -5.61 -9.17 -10.22
N ASN A 44 -6.67 -9.26 -11.00
CA ASN A 44 -8.02 -9.63 -10.55
C ASN A 44 -8.61 -8.71 -9.50
N CYS A 45 -8.15 -7.46 -9.45
CA CYS A 45 -8.74 -6.46 -8.58
C CYS A 45 -8.38 -5.07 -9.09
N PRO A 46 -9.19 -4.05 -8.73
CA PRO A 46 -8.90 -2.68 -9.15
C PRO A 46 -7.58 -2.18 -8.55
N VAL A 47 -6.91 -1.30 -9.29
CA VAL A 47 -5.61 -0.75 -8.86
C VAL A 47 -5.69 -0.12 -7.46
N ALA A 48 -6.71 0.71 -7.24
CA ALA A 48 -6.83 1.43 -5.97
C ALA A 48 -6.97 0.46 -4.79
N GLN A 49 -7.74 -0.59 -4.98
CA GLN A 49 -7.93 -1.60 -3.95
C GLN A 49 -6.61 -2.34 -3.67
N TRP A 50 -5.91 -2.71 -4.73
CA TRP A 50 -4.63 -3.41 -4.61
C TRP A 50 -3.59 -2.56 -3.89
N LEU A 51 -3.49 -1.27 -4.27
CA LEU A 51 -2.56 -0.35 -3.62
C LEU A 51 -2.89 -0.19 -2.14
N ARG A 52 -4.18 -0.12 -1.81
CA ARG A 52 -4.61 -0.01 -0.41
C ARG A 52 -4.20 -1.24 0.38
N GLN A 53 -4.37 -2.43 -0.21
CA GLN A 53 -3.96 -3.66 0.45
C GLN A 53 -2.46 -3.71 0.68
N LYS A 54 -1.68 -3.31 -0.33
CA LYS A 54 -0.22 -3.30 -0.20
C LYS A 54 0.25 -2.32 0.85
N ARG A 55 -0.42 -1.16 0.91
CA ARG A 55 -0.09 -0.18 1.94
C ARG A 55 -0.43 -0.71 3.33
N ALA A 56 -1.56 -1.38 3.46
CA ALA A 56 -1.95 -1.99 4.74
C ALA A 56 -0.93 -3.03 5.18
N GLU A 57 -0.47 -3.87 4.26
CA GLU A 57 0.55 -4.86 4.56
C GLU A 57 1.85 -4.21 5.04
N GLN A 58 2.26 -3.15 4.37
CA GLN A 58 3.49 -2.45 4.73
C GLN A 58 3.38 -1.81 6.11
N VAL A 59 2.26 -1.14 6.37
CA VAL A 59 2.02 -0.52 7.68
C VAL A 59 2.05 -1.58 8.77
N LEU A 60 1.34 -2.67 8.56
CA LEU A 60 1.26 -3.75 9.53
C LEU A 60 2.64 -4.34 9.81
N LYS A 61 3.41 -4.56 8.77
CA LYS A 61 4.76 -5.09 8.91
C LYS A 61 5.63 -4.17 9.76
N LEU A 62 5.61 -2.87 9.47
CA LEU A 62 6.42 -1.91 10.21
C LEU A 62 5.98 -1.81 11.67
N LEU A 63 4.66 -1.85 11.92
CA LEU A 63 4.15 -1.80 13.28
C LEU A 63 4.59 -3.03 14.09
N ARG A 64 4.66 -4.18 13.45
CA ARG A 64 4.96 -5.43 14.13
C ARG A 64 6.45 -5.73 14.25
N THR A 65 7.23 -5.30 13.28
CA THR A 65 8.65 -5.70 13.21
C THR A 65 9.63 -4.61 13.57
N THR A 66 9.16 -3.37 13.79
CA THR A 66 10.05 -2.26 14.12
C THR A 66 9.54 -1.49 15.31
N HIS A 67 10.41 -0.65 15.85
CA HIS A 67 10.06 0.29 16.92
C HIS A 67 10.03 1.73 16.41
N LEU A 68 9.89 1.90 15.10
CA LEU A 68 9.87 3.22 14.50
C LEU A 68 8.73 4.07 15.06
N PRO A 69 8.95 5.37 15.25
CA PRO A 69 7.86 6.27 15.63
C PRO A 69 6.77 6.25 14.58
N LEU A 70 5.54 6.48 15.01
CA LEU A 70 4.42 6.47 14.07
C LEU A 70 4.57 7.52 12.98
N GLN A 71 5.17 8.65 13.30
CA GLN A 71 5.46 9.69 12.31
C GLN A 71 6.35 9.14 11.20
N GLU A 72 7.36 8.38 11.56
CA GLU A 72 8.29 7.79 10.61
C GLU A 72 7.57 6.78 9.72
N ILE A 73 6.72 5.94 10.32
CA ILE A 73 5.96 4.95 9.56
C ILE A 73 5.04 5.65 8.58
N ALA A 74 4.39 6.75 9.02
CA ALA A 74 3.53 7.52 8.13
C ALA A 74 4.30 8.01 6.92
N GLU A 75 5.49 8.55 7.14
CA GLU A 75 6.32 9.07 6.05
C GLU A 75 6.75 7.97 5.09
N GLN A 76 7.19 6.84 5.62
CA GLN A 76 7.65 5.74 4.78
C GLN A 76 6.53 5.14 3.95
N CYS A 77 5.31 5.17 4.46
CA CYS A 77 4.18 4.57 3.76
C CYS A 77 3.42 5.58 2.89
N GLY A 78 3.92 6.81 2.80
CA GLY A 78 3.35 7.81 1.89
C GLY A 78 2.16 8.57 2.44
N PHE A 79 1.96 8.59 3.74
CA PHE A 79 0.90 9.39 4.36
C PHE A 79 1.40 10.81 4.61
N ALA A 80 0.50 11.78 4.50
CA ALA A 80 0.87 13.18 4.70
C ALA A 80 1.28 13.45 6.15
N ASN A 81 0.65 12.75 7.11
CA ASN A 81 0.99 12.92 8.50
C ASN A 81 0.47 11.72 9.30
N GLN A 82 0.72 11.76 10.60
CA GLN A 82 0.34 10.66 11.48
C GLN A 82 -1.17 10.48 11.61
N SER A 83 -1.92 11.57 11.50
CA SER A 83 -3.39 11.49 11.57
C SER A 83 -3.95 10.64 10.44
N TYR A 84 -3.42 10.81 9.23
CA TYR A 84 -3.86 10.01 8.09
C TYR A 84 -3.50 8.55 8.28
N LEU A 85 -2.34 8.28 8.86
CA LEU A 85 -1.95 6.90 9.18
C LEU A 85 -2.95 6.29 10.16
N SER A 86 -3.33 7.03 11.20
CA SER A 86 -4.29 6.54 12.19
C SER A 86 -5.63 6.23 11.56
N ASP A 87 -6.13 7.14 10.71
CA ASP A 87 -7.40 6.93 10.03
C ASP A 87 -7.33 5.71 9.11
N PHE A 88 -6.23 5.56 8.39
CA PHE A 88 -6.05 4.43 7.50
C PHE A 88 -6.08 3.12 8.28
N CYS A 89 -5.39 3.06 9.41
CA CYS A 89 -5.35 1.86 10.23
C CYS A 89 -6.74 1.49 10.76
N LYS A 90 -7.51 2.49 11.21
CA LYS A 90 -8.85 2.22 11.69
C LYS A 90 -9.74 1.66 10.59
N ARG A 91 -9.64 2.19 9.39
CA ARG A 91 -10.48 1.77 8.27
C ARG A 91 -10.06 0.44 7.68
N ASN A 92 -8.77 0.19 7.57
CA ASN A 92 -8.26 -0.95 6.81
C ASN A 92 -7.69 -2.05 7.66
N LEU A 93 -7.29 -1.76 8.90
CA LEU A 93 -6.72 -2.75 9.80
C LEU A 93 -7.55 -2.95 11.07
N GLY A 94 -8.61 -2.17 11.22
CA GLY A 94 -9.57 -2.37 12.30
C GLY A 94 -9.24 -1.74 13.63
N ASP A 95 -8.11 -1.06 13.75
CA ASP A 95 -7.71 -0.47 15.02
C ASP A 95 -6.67 0.63 14.81
N THR A 96 -6.34 1.35 15.87
CA THR A 96 -5.32 2.39 15.80
C THR A 96 -3.93 1.77 15.69
N PRO A 97 -2.96 2.52 15.14
CA PRO A 97 -1.59 2.02 15.05
C PRO A 97 -1.00 1.61 16.40
N VAL A 98 -1.28 2.39 17.44
CA VAL A 98 -0.78 2.08 18.78
C VAL A 98 -1.32 0.75 19.26
N ASN A 99 -2.63 0.54 19.11
CA ASN A 99 -3.24 -0.71 19.54
C ASN A 99 -2.76 -1.91 18.73
N ILE A 100 -2.59 -1.72 17.43
CA ILE A 100 -2.11 -2.80 16.58
C ILE A 100 -0.70 -3.21 17.02
N ARG A 101 0.16 -2.24 17.30
CA ARG A 101 1.52 -2.52 17.75
C ARG A 101 1.52 -3.23 19.10
N ARG A 102 0.63 -2.80 19.99
CA ARG A 102 0.50 -3.41 21.31
C ARG A 102 -0.01 -4.84 21.23
N ASN A 103 -0.98 -5.09 20.38
CA ASN A 103 -1.61 -6.39 20.23
C ASN A 103 -0.68 -7.43 19.60
N LYS A 104 0.42 -7.00 19.03
CA LYS A 104 1.40 -7.92 18.48
C LYS A 104 1.87 -8.94 19.51
N ILE A 105 1.96 -8.54 20.75
CA ILE A 105 2.40 -9.44 21.83
C ILE A 105 1.35 -10.51 22.06
N GLU A 106 0.09 -10.13 22.05
CA GLU A 106 -1.01 -11.05 22.27
C GLU A 106 -1.14 -12.05 21.13
N MET A 107 -0.90 -11.61 19.93
CA MET A 107 -1.03 -12.45 18.74
C MET A 107 0.02 -13.55 18.67
N LYS A 108 1.10 -13.42 19.41
CA LYS A 108 2.15 -14.43 19.42
C LYS A 108 1.81 -15.62 20.29
N GLN A 109 0.80 -15.48 21.06
CA GLN A 109 0.37 -16.56 21.93
C GLN A 109 -0.68 -17.42 21.22
#